data_568dfde982f824ff7f74a296521e05fd
#
_entry.id   568dfde982f824ff7f74a296521e05fd
#
_cell.length_a   1.000
_cell.length_b   1.000
_cell.length_c   1.000
_cell.angle_alpha   90.00
_cell.angle_beta   90.00
_cell.angle_gamma   90.00
#
_symmetry.space_group_name_H-M   'P 1'
#
loop_
_entity.id
_entity.type
_entity.pdbx_description
1 polymer ?
#
loop_
_entity_poly.entity_id
_entity_poly.type
_entity_poly.pdbx_seq_one_letter_code
_entity_poly.pdbx_strand_id
1 'polypeptide(L)'
;MKPQRHGDTENVVEAFSCILPLCLCVSVVMLLLPMERLQADDVPLDVLRQQVQALEGEAAALEEQNQGLRRMLERLETDDLYIVVDTENNQLTLRQGEKVLLTAVVGTGSRQQIEEEAGRSWFFESPLGSLTVLGKERNPVWIRPDWSYVEENMPIPPMNDQDRIVREVLGKYALILGNGYKIHGTKWKELLGTHYTHGCIAVGDRDLEYLYQNVKIGTKVYIY
;
A
#
# COMPACT_ATOMS: atom_id res chain seq x y z
N MET A 1 -33.35 -15.95 50.35
CA MET A 1 -33.48 -17.26 49.70
C MET A 1 -32.36 -17.39 48.67
N LYS A 2 -31.28 -18.04 49.02
CA LYS A 2 -30.34 -18.72 48.09
C LYS A 2 -30.96 -20.09 47.76
N PRO A 3 -30.58 -20.85 46.71
CA PRO A 3 -29.28 -21.09 46.12
C PRO A 3 -29.31 -21.19 44.56
N GLN A 4 -28.38 -21.45 43.76
CA GLN A 4 -27.16 -22.30 43.62
C GLN A 4 -26.52 -22.02 42.27
N ARG A 5 -25.26 -21.93 42.21
CA ARG A 5 -24.12 -22.55 41.49
C ARG A 5 -24.42 -23.56 40.37
N HIS A 6 -23.74 -23.31 39.26
CA HIS A 6 -22.86 -24.14 38.43
C HIS A 6 -22.40 -23.23 37.28
N GLY A 7 -21.19 -22.95 37.01
CA GLY A 7 -19.99 -23.78 36.91
C GLY A 7 -19.90 -24.40 35.52
N ASP A 8 -19.16 -23.73 34.63
CA ASP A 8 -18.31 -24.46 33.69
C ASP A 8 -17.35 -23.48 32.99
N THR A 9 -16.12 -23.66 33.28
CA THR A 9 -14.93 -23.33 32.54
C THR A 9 -14.87 -24.11 31.23
N GLU A 10 -14.61 -23.44 30.15
CA GLU A 10 -14.04 -23.90 28.86
C GLU A 10 -14.31 -22.79 27.84
N ASN A 11 -13.45 -22.22 27.05
CA ASN A 11 -12.18 -22.57 26.47
C ASN A 11 -11.54 -21.27 25.97
N VAL A 12 -10.39 -20.96 26.50
CA VAL A 12 -9.43 -20.07 25.86
C VAL A 12 -8.53 -20.96 25.03
N VAL A 13 -8.86 -21.21 23.79
CA VAL A 13 -7.91 -21.61 22.73
C VAL A 13 -8.65 -21.43 21.41
N GLU A 14 -8.33 -20.40 20.65
CA GLU A 14 -8.30 -20.44 19.19
C GLU A 14 -8.00 -19.03 18.66
N ALA A 15 -6.72 -18.74 18.62
CA ALA A 15 -6.19 -17.69 17.79
C ALA A 15 -4.80 -18.09 17.29
N PHE A 16 -4.73 -19.23 16.60
CA PHE A 16 -3.58 -19.60 15.78
C PHE A 16 -4.06 -20.53 14.67
N SER A 17 -4.55 -19.96 13.58
CA SER A 17 -4.75 -20.75 12.37
C SER A 17 -4.89 -19.85 11.16
N CYS A 18 -3.78 -19.38 10.64
CA CYS A 18 -3.67 -18.90 9.26
C CYS A 18 -2.23 -18.90 8.75
N ILE A 19 -1.50 -19.99 8.97
CA ILE A 19 -0.26 -20.27 8.22
C ILE A 19 -0.24 -21.76 7.94
N LEU A 20 -1.06 -22.21 7.00
CA LEU A 20 -0.90 -23.51 6.33
C LEU A 20 -1.87 -23.62 5.15
N PRO A 21 -1.41 -23.32 3.93
CA PRO A 21 -1.80 -24.22 2.87
C PRO A 21 -0.70 -24.61 1.86
N LEU A 22 0.58 -24.38 2.16
CA LEU A 22 1.65 -24.77 1.23
C LEU A 22 2.27 -26.15 1.51
N CYS A 23 2.02 -26.75 2.67
CA CYS A 23 2.54 -28.11 2.99
C CYS A 23 1.65 -29.26 2.50
N LEU A 24 0.40 -29.03 2.17
CA LEU A 24 -0.52 -30.12 1.77
C LEU A 24 -0.43 -30.51 0.29
N CYS A 25 0.10 -29.64 -0.59
CA CYS A 25 0.27 -29.98 -2.00
C CYS A 25 1.47 -30.90 -2.29
N VAL A 26 2.49 -30.90 -1.44
CA VAL A 26 3.65 -31.78 -1.62
C VAL A 26 3.35 -33.21 -1.18
N SER A 27 2.49 -33.39 -0.17
CA SER A 27 2.16 -34.73 0.37
C SER A 27 1.19 -35.51 -0.50
N VAL A 28 0.35 -34.88 -1.31
CA VAL A 28 -0.64 -35.55 -2.16
C VAL A 28 -0.03 -36.01 -3.49
N VAL A 29 0.98 -35.29 -4.00
CA VAL A 29 1.68 -35.70 -5.23
C VAL A 29 2.60 -36.92 -4.99
N MET A 30 3.08 -37.09 -3.75
CA MET A 30 3.93 -38.23 -3.39
C MET A 30 3.14 -39.56 -3.22
N LEU A 31 1.80 -39.53 -3.14
CA LEU A 31 0.95 -40.70 -2.92
C LEU A 31 0.43 -41.37 -4.22
N LEU A 32 0.72 -40.78 -5.38
CA LEU A 32 0.24 -41.32 -6.67
C LEU A 32 1.37 -41.74 -7.64
N LEU A 33 2.62 -41.65 -7.23
CA LEU A 33 3.69 -42.30 -7.98
C LEU A 33 3.79 -43.77 -7.53
N PRO A 34 3.83 -44.70 -8.46
CA PRO A 34 4.10 -46.10 -8.09
C PRO A 34 5.42 -46.13 -7.35
N MET A 35 5.40 -46.64 -6.11
CA MET A 35 6.63 -46.97 -5.39
C MET A 35 7.28 -48.14 -6.13
N GLU A 36 7.90 -47.86 -7.25
CA GLU A 36 9.00 -48.71 -7.70
C GLU A 36 10.07 -48.59 -6.61
N ARG A 37 10.31 -49.66 -5.91
CA ARG A 37 11.44 -49.81 -4.99
C ARG A 37 12.69 -49.49 -5.81
N LEU A 38 13.18 -48.27 -5.71
CA LEU A 38 14.56 -47.94 -6.02
C LEU A 38 15.40 -48.82 -5.08
N GLN A 39 15.87 -49.94 -5.60
CA GLN A 39 16.91 -50.70 -4.93
C GLN A 39 18.12 -49.78 -4.82
N ALA A 40 18.43 -49.32 -3.61
CA ALA A 40 19.53 -48.42 -3.29
C ALA A 40 20.90 -49.01 -3.63
N ASP A 41 20.93 -50.24 -4.14
CA ASP A 41 22.18 -51.00 -4.32
C ASP A 41 22.80 -50.93 -5.73
N ASP A 42 22.16 -50.22 -6.69
CA ASP A 42 22.59 -50.19 -8.09
C ASP A 42 23.08 -48.84 -8.62
N VAL A 43 23.13 -47.77 -7.81
CA VAL A 43 23.69 -46.49 -8.27
C VAL A 43 25.21 -46.49 -8.04
N PRO A 44 26.02 -46.39 -9.10
CA PRO A 44 27.47 -46.38 -8.96
C PRO A 44 27.94 -45.20 -8.07
N LEU A 45 28.91 -45.45 -7.20
CA LEU A 45 29.43 -44.46 -6.22
C LEU A 45 29.98 -43.20 -6.88
N ASP A 46 30.48 -43.30 -8.11
CA ASP A 46 30.95 -42.18 -8.93
C ASP A 46 29.77 -41.28 -9.37
N VAL A 47 28.63 -41.84 -9.72
CA VAL A 47 27.42 -41.08 -10.06
C VAL A 47 26.90 -40.32 -8.83
N LEU A 48 26.84 -40.98 -7.67
CA LEU A 48 26.45 -40.32 -6.41
C LEU A 48 27.41 -39.18 -6.03
N ARG A 49 28.72 -39.37 -6.21
CA ARG A 49 29.73 -38.31 -5.97
C ARG A 49 29.53 -37.12 -6.90
N GLN A 50 29.25 -37.37 -8.19
CA GLN A 50 28.96 -36.28 -9.12
C GLN A 50 27.70 -35.51 -8.76
N GLN A 51 26.62 -36.22 -8.33
CA GLN A 51 25.39 -35.57 -7.88
C GLN A 51 25.60 -34.73 -6.62
N VAL A 52 26.35 -35.23 -5.64
CA VAL A 52 26.71 -34.48 -4.43
C VAL A 52 27.49 -33.23 -4.79
N GLN A 53 28.50 -33.34 -5.65
CA GLN A 53 29.32 -32.20 -6.08
C GLN A 53 28.51 -31.16 -6.87
N ALA A 54 27.55 -31.60 -7.69
CA ALA A 54 26.63 -30.69 -8.39
C ALA A 54 25.71 -29.95 -7.42
N LEU A 55 25.14 -30.66 -6.43
CA LEU A 55 24.28 -30.06 -5.39
C LEU A 55 25.05 -29.11 -4.47
N GLU A 56 26.30 -29.43 -4.12
CA GLU A 56 27.15 -28.53 -3.37
C GLU A 56 27.44 -27.23 -4.16
N GLY A 57 27.66 -27.34 -5.47
CA GLY A 57 27.83 -26.18 -6.36
C GLY A 57 26.58 -25.33 -6.45
N GLU A 58 25.41 -25.94 -6.57
CA GLU A 58 24.12 -25.24 -6.60
C GLU A 58 23.81 -24.56 -5.25
N ALA A 59 24.08 -25.24 -4.14
CA ALA A 59 23.93 -24.67 -2.81
C ALA A 59 24.82 -23.44 -2.60
N ALA A 60 26.08 -23.50 -3.03
CA ALA A 60 27.00 -22.36 -2.96
C ALA A 60 26.52 -21.17 -3.81
N ALA A 61 26.01 -21.43 -5.03
CA ALA A 61 25.47 -20.38 -5.89
C ALA A 61 24.21 -19.72 -5.30
N LEU A 62 23.31 -20.51 -4.71
CA LEU A 62 22.12 -20.01 -4.01
C LEU A 62 22.49 -19.19 -2.76
N GLU A 63 23.53 -19.57 -2.05
CA GLU A 63 24.02 -18.86 -0.88
C GLU A 63 24.62 -17.50 -1.25
N GLU A 64 25.37 -17.42 -2.35
CA GLU A 64 25.88 -16.17 -2.91
C GLU A 64 24.73 -15.25 -3.36
N GLN A 65 23.72 -15.80 -4.04
CA GLN A 65 22.54 -15.05 -4.45
C GLN A 65 21.76 -14.51 -3.24
N ASN A 66 21.57 -15.32 -2.20
CA ASN A 66 20.93 -14.90 -0.95
C ASN A 66 21.71 -13.78 -0.24
N GLN A 67 23.03 -13.85 -0.21
CA GLN A 67 23.87 -12.78 0.34
C GLN A 67 23.75 -11.50 -0.48
N GLY A 68 23.65 -11.61 -1.80
CA GLY A 68 23.40 -10.48 -2.71
C GLY A 68 22.05 -9.80 -2.41
N LEU A 69 20.99 -10.59 -2.29
CA LEU A 69 19.65 -10.09 -1.94
C LEU A 69 19.61 -9.45 -0.56
N ARG A 70 20.26 -10.04 0.44
CA ARG A 70 20.34 -9.44 1.80
C ARG A 70 21.04 -8.09 1.76
N ARG A 71 22.16 -7.95 1.05
CA ARG A 71 22.87 -6.66 0.87
C ARG A 71 22.01 -5.63 0.13
N MET A 72 21.15 -6.05 -0.82
CA MET A 72 20.18 -5.15 -1.45
C MET A 72 19.09 -4.71 -0.46
N LEU A 73 18.56 -5.63 0.34
CA LEU A 73 17.57 -5.31 1.39
C LEU A 73 18.16 -4.34 2.42
N GLU A 74 19.38 -4.57 2.92
CA GLU A 74 20.07 -3.65 3.83
C GLU A 74 20.26 -2.24 3.25
N ARG A 75 20.46 -2.12 1.92
CA ARG A 75 20.52 -0.82 1.25
C ARG A 75 19.15 -0.17 1.07
N LEU A 76 18.08 -0.96 1.03
CA LEU A 76 16.70 -0.48 0.94
C LEU A 76 16.12 -0.16 2.32
N GLU A 77 16.65 -0.77 3.38
CA GLU A 77 16.40 -0.41 4.78
C GLU A 77 17.13 0.87 5.15
N THR A 78 16.95 1.93 4.34
CA THR A 78 17.38 3.25 4.73
C THR A 78 16.46 3.71 5.86
N ASP A 79 17.05 4.37 6.88
CA ASP A 79 16.32 5.07 7.95
C ASP A 79 15.49 6.26 7.41
N ASP A 80 15.28 6.27 6.10
CA ASP A 80 14.57 7.33 5.41
C ASP A 80 13.07 7.26 5.72
N LEU A 81 12.50 8.44 5.86
CA LEU A 81 11.06 8.59 6.00
C LEU A 81 10.36 8.20 4.70
N TYR A 82 9.27 7.47 4.82
CA TYR A 82 8.35 7.20 3.73
C TYR A 82 6.90 7.18 4.19
N ILE A 83 6.01 7.45 3.25
CA ILE A 83 4.56 7.42 3.47
C ILE A 83 4.01 6.15 2.83
N VAL A 84 3.08 5.50 3.52
CA VAL A 84 2.29 4.39 2.98
C VAL A 84 0.82 4.77 3.08
N VAL A 85 0.09 4.62 1.99
CA VAL A 85 -1.36 4.85 1.92
C VAL A 85 -2.04 3.54 1.54
N ASP A 86 -2.85 3.05 2.45
CA ASP A 86 -3.77 1.93 2.25
C ASP A 86 -5.11 2.51 1.79
N THR A 87 -5.42 2.34 0.50
CA THR A 87 -6.65 2.91 -0.08
C THR A 87 -7.87 2.10 0.32
N GLU A 88 -7.75 0.81 0.59
CA GLU A 88 -8.89 -0.01 1.01
C GLU A 88 -9.38 0.35 2.42
N ASN A 89 -8.44 0.61 3.33
CA ASN A 89 -8.75 0.96 4.71
C ASN A 89 -8.77 2.47 4.96
N ASN A 90 -8.55 3.30 3.93
CA ASN A 90 -8.47 4.75 4.04
C ASN A 90 -7.52 5.20 5.16
N GLN A 91 -6.32 4.62 5.17
CA GLN A 91 -5.32 4.87 6.20
C GLN A 91 -3.99 5.32 5.57
N LEU A 92 -3.38 6.32 6.19
CA LEU A 92 -2.03 6.77 5.86
C LEU A 92 -1.11 6.53 7.05
N THR A 93 0.07 5.98 6.80
CA THR A 93 1.14 5.88 7.81
C THR A 93 2.39 6.60 7.34
N LEU A 94 3.03 7.36 8.23
CA LEU A 94 4.39 7.85 8.08
C LEU A 94 5.31 6.89 8.81
N ARG A 95 6.32 6.39 8.15
CA ARG A 95 7.24 5.40 8.68
C ARG A 95 8.69 5.83 8.51
N GLN A 96 9.53 5.33 9.41
CA GLN A 96 10.99 5.40 9.33
C GLN A 96 11.52 3.98 9.56
N GLY A 97 11.99 3.34 8.52
CA GLY A 97 12.24 1.90 8.55
C GLY A 97 10.96 1.15 8.97
N GLU A 98 11.06 0.30 9.99
CA GLU A 98 9.91 -0.44 10.53
C GLU A 98 9.06 0.38 11.52
N LYS A 99 9.59 1.51 12.01
CA LYS A 99 8.91 2.32 13.01
C LYS A 99 7.78 3.15 12.39
N VAL A 100 6.56 3.03 12.92
CA VAL A 100 5.43 3.92 12.58
C VAL A 100 5.52 5.18 13.44
N LEU A 101 5.60 6.33 12.78
CA LEU A 101 5.66 7.66 13.42
C LEU A 101 4.30 8.33 13.50
N LEU A 102 3.43 8.07 12.52
CA LEU A 102 2.08 8.60 12.43
C LEU A 102 1.18 7.56 11.78
N THR A 103 -0.04 7.45 12.27
CA THR A 103 -1.16 6.79 11.59
C THR A 103 -2.32 7.79 11.54
N ALA A 104 -2.84 8.03 10.34
CA ALA A 104 -3.91 8.98 10.08
C ALA A 104 -5.04 8.31 9.28
N VAL A 105 -6.27 8.64 9.61
CA VAL A 105 -7.44 8.31 8.79
C VAL A 105 -7.53 9.34 7.67
N VAL A 106 -7.69 8.86 6.43
CA VAL A 106 -7.65 9.71 5.23
C VAL A 106 -8.87 9.49 4.34
N GLY A 107 -9.10 10.41 3.42
CA GLY A 107 -10.04 10.20 2.31
C GLY A 107 -9.25 9.87 1.05
N THR A 108 -9.74 8.91 0.28
CA THR A 108 -9.13 8.46 -0.98
C THR A 108 -10.08 8.59 -2.16
N GLY A 109 -9.63 8.24 -3.37
CA GLY A 109 -10.43 8.36 -4.59
C GLY A 109 -11.74 7.59 -4.52
N SER A 110 -12.82 8.22 -5.01
CA SER A 110 -14.20 7.70 -4.93
C SER A 110 -14.45 6.48 -5.81
N ARG A 111 -13.54 6.18 -6.74
CA ARG A 111 -13.67 5.11 -7.74
C ARG A 111 -14.89 5.33 -8.67
N GLN A 112 -15.43 6.54 -8.68
CA GLN A 112 -16.50 6.91 -9.58
C GLN A 112 -15.94 7.32 -10.94
N GLN A 113 -16.78 7.20 -11.97
CA GLN A 113 -16.50 7.68 -13.31
C GLN A 113 -17.53 8.73 -13.68
N ILE A 114 -17.08 9.82 -14.28
CA ILE A 114 -17.96 10.77 -14.93
C ILE A 114 -17.62 10.87 -16.42
N GLU A 115 -18.62 11.15 -17.22
CA GLU A 115 -18.51 11.29 -18.68
C GLU A 115 -19.13 12.60 -19.11
N GLU A 116 -18.51 13.25 -20.06
CA GLU A 116 -19.04 14.42 -20.76
C GLU A 116 -19.72 14.00 -22.06
N GLU A 117 -20.73 14.71 -22.49
CA GLU A 117 -21.42 14.46 -23.77
C GLU A 117 -20.48 14.44 -25.00
N ALA A 118 -19.36 15.20 -24.91
CA ALA A 118 -18.32 15.20 -25.94
C ALA A 118 -17.41 13.94 -25.94
N GLY A 119 -17.65 12.97 -25.04
CA GLY A 119 -16.96 11.68 -24.99
C GLY A 119 -15.67 11.71 -24.15
N ARG A 120 -15.37 12.79 -23.40
CA ARG A 120 -14.31 12.75 -22.40
C ARG A 120 -14.82 12.03 -21.13
N SER A 121 -13.97 11.22 -20.51
CA SER A 121 -14.29 10.55 -19.26
C SER A 121 -13.17 10.71 -18.24
N TRP A 122 -13.53 10.72 -16.97
CA TRP A 122 -12.60 10.79 -15.84
C TRP A 122 -12.96 9.71 -14.83
N PHE A 123 -11.94 8.97 -14.37
CA PHE A 123 -12.07 7.97 -13.34
C PHE A 123 -11.32 8.45 -12.09
N PHE A 124 -12.00 8.48 -10.95
CA PHE A 124 -11.50 9.11 -9.73
C PHE A 124 -10.91 8.08 -8.76
N GLU A 125 -9.75 7.58 -9.10
CA GLU A 125 -9.00 6.64 -8.27
C GLU A 125 -7.71 7.27 -7.77
N SER A 126 -7.32 6.94 -6.53
CA SER A 126 -6.00 7.30 -6.04
C SER A 126 -4.93 6.53 -6.82
N PRO A 127 -3.82 7.18 -7.22
CA PRO A 127 -2.82 6.56 -8.06
C PRO A 127 -2.07 5.48 -7.28
N LEU A 128 -2.22 4.23 -7.71
CA LEU A 128 -1.52 3.10 -7.08
C LEU A 128 -0.03 3.08 -7.47
N GLY A 129 0.81 2.53 -6.60
CA GLY A 129 2.23 2.32 -6.82
C GLY A 129 3.14 3.24 -6.02
N SER A 130 4.33 3.52 -6.55
CA SER A 130 5.35 4.32 -5.88
C SER A 130 5.45 5.71 -6.48
N LEU A 131 5.14 6.71 -5.67
CA LEU A 131 5.26 8.13 -5.99
C LEU A 131 6.38 8.77 -5.15
N THR A 132 6.60 10.07 -5.37
CA THR A 132 7.59 10.84 -4.62
C THR A 132 7.01 12.22 -4.32
N VAL A 133 7.28 12.76 -3.15
CA VAL A 133 6.94 14.14 -2.82
C VAL A 133 7.81 15.07 -3.66
N LEU A 134 7.21 15.75 -4.64
CA LEU A 134 7.87 16.64 -5.58
C LEU A 134 7.92 18.10 -5.08
N GLY A 135 7.03 18.45 -4.16
CA GLY A 135 6.93 19.81 -3.63
C GLY A 135 6.05 19.87 -2.39
N LYS A 136 6.10 21.03 -1.73
CA LYS A 136 5.31 21.32 -0.52
C LYS A 136 4.73 22.73 -0.66
N GLU A 137 3.42 22.87 -0.43
CA GLU A 137 2.70 24.15 -0.52
C GLU A 137 2.08 24.53 0.82
N ARG A 138 2.09 25.84 1.11
CA ARG A 138 1.31 26.44 2.19
C ARG A 138 0.12 27.19 1.60
N ASN A 139 -1.04 27.07 2.23
CA ASN A 139 -2.28 27.65 1.74
C ASN A 139 -2.51 27.35 0.26
N PRO A 140 -2.51 26.05 -0.11
CA PRO A 140 -2.61 25.66 -1.50
C PRO A 140 -3.93 26.17 -2.10
N VAL A 141 -3.85 26.53 -3.36
CA VAL A 141 -5.01 26.96 -4.15
C VAL A 141 -5.46 25.80 -5.03
N TRP A 142 -6.76 25.53 -5.07
CA TRP A 142 -7.32 24.59 -5.99
C TRP A 142 -7.72 25.28 -7.29
N ILE A 143 -7.12 24.87 -8.37
CA ILE A 143 -7.52 25.26 -9.72
C ILE A 143 -8.50 24.21 -10.20
N ARG A 144 -9.77 24.57 -10.32
CA ARG A 144 -10.84 23.68 -10.72
C ARG A 144 -10.56 23.08 -12.12
N PRO A 145 -10.41 21.76 -12.24
CA PRO A 145 -10.29 21.11 -13.54
C PRO A 145 -11.64 21.00 -14.24
N ASP A 146 -11.63 20.67 -15.52
CA ASP A 146 -12.85 20.59 -16.36
C ASP A 146 -13.89 19.65 -15.77
N TRP A 147 -13.46 18.48 -15.27
CA TRP A 147 -14.38 17.50 -14.70
C TRP A 147 -15.25 18.06 -13.55
N SER A 148 -14.74 19.03 -12.79
CA SER A 148 -15.52 19.60 -11.67
C SER A 148 -16.70 20.46 -12.15
N TYR A 149 -16.64 20.99 -13.36
CA TYR A 149 -17.76 21.69 -14.00
C TYR A 149 -18.72 20.70 -14.62
N VAL A 150 -18.21 19.62 -15.22
CA VAL A 150 -19.05 18.53 -15.76
C VAL A 150 -19.87 17.88 -14.65
N GLU A 151 -19.25 17.57 -13.52
CA GLU A 151 -19.92 16.97 -12.35
C GLU A 151 -21.04 17.86 -11.81
N GLU A 152 -20.87 19.18 -11.84
CA GLU A 152 -21.88 20.16 -11.41
C GLU A 152 -22.87 20.59 -12.53
N ASN A 153 -22.77 20.00 -13.72
CA ASN A 153 -23.56 20.39 -14.91
C ASN A 153 -23.41 21.89 -15.25
N MET A 154 -22.21 22.42 -15.11
CA MET A 154 -21.87 23.81 -15.36
C MET A 154 -21.07 23.96 -16.67
N PRO A 155 -21.19 25.10 -17.37
CA PRO A 155 -20.29 25.40 -18.50
C PRO A 155 -18.84 25.43 -18.07
N ILE A 156 -17.95 24.86 -18.88
CA ILE A 156 -16.51 24.83 -18.61
C ILE A 156 -15.91 26.19 -19.00
N PRO A 157 -15.40 26.99 -18.07
CA PRO A 157 -14.76 28.27 -18.39
C PRO A 157 -13.36 28.06 -18.99
N PRO A 158 -12.76 29.05 -19.65
CA PRO A 158 -11.38 29.00 -20.10
C PRO A 158 -10.39 28.66 -18.99
N MET A 159 -9.24 28.04 -19.32
CA MET A 159 -8.25 27.61 -18.32
C MET A 159 -7.64 28.77 -17.51
N ASN A 160 -7.62 29.98 -18.05
CA ASN A 160 -7.11 31.19 -17.39
C ASN A 160 -8.21 31.99 -16.65
N ASP A 161 -9.38 31.45 -16.53
CA ASP A 161 -10.48 32.10 -15.83
C ASP A 161 -10.23 32.16 -14.32
N GLN A 162 -10.51 33.30 -13.71
CA GLN A 162 -10.37 33.53 -12.28
C GLN A 162 -11.36 32.68 -11.45
N ASP A 163 -12.49 32.34 -12.03
CA ASP A 163 -13.54 31.51 -11.38
C ASP A 163 -13.10 30.06 -11.16
N ARG A 164 -12.01 29.63 -11.82
CA ARG A 164 -11.39 28.33 -11.54
C ARG A 164 -10.60 28.31 -10.22
N ILE A 165 -10.30 29.46 -9.64
CA ILE A 165 -9.43 29.56 -8.48
C ILE A 165 -10.26 29.46 -7.19
N VAL A 166 -10.16 28.34 -6.49
CA VAL A 166 -10.87 28.12 -5.22
C VAL A 166 -9.84 28.03 -4.09
N ARG A 167 -10.06 28.81 -3.04
CA ARG A 167 -9.17 28.86 -1.87
C ARG A 167 -9.79 28.06 -0.72
N GLU A 168 -8.92 27.65 0.23
CA GLU A 168 -9.29 27.03 1.52
C GLU A 168 -9.92 25.63 1.45
N VAL A 169 -10.14 25.05 0.25
CA VAL A 169 -10.69 23.70 0.12
C VAL A 169 -9.65 22.61 0.36
N LEU A 170 -8.36 22.91 0.12
CA LEU A 170 -7.25 21.97 0.26
C LEU A 170 -6.54 22.05 1.63
N GLY A 171 -7.13 22.79 2.59
CA GLY A 171 -6.55 23.00 3.91
C GLY A 171 -5.31 23.90 3.90
N LYS A 172 -4.53 23.87 4.99
CA LYS A 172 -3.36 24.77 5.18
C LYS A 172 -2.10 24.34 4.46
N TYR A 173 -1.98 23.06 4.11
CA TYR A 173 -0.78 22.46 3.55
C TYR A 173 -1.12 21.49 2.44
N ALA A 174 -0.16 21.28 1.52
CA ALA A 174 -0.20 20.18 0.57
C ALA A 174 1.21 19.63 0.30
N LEU A 175 1.29 18.32 0.09
CA LEU A 175 2.43 17.62 -0.48
C LEU A 175 2.09 17.25 -1.92
N ILE A 176 2.90 17.69 -2.86
CA ILE A 176 2.69 17.51 -4.29
C ILE A 176 3.29 16.18 -4.72
N LEU A 177 2.50 15.33 -5.38
CA LEU A 177 2.93 14.00 -5.85
C LEU A 177 3.14 13.93 -7.37
N GLY A 178 2.75 14.98 -8.10
CA GLY A 178 2.78 15.01 -9.57
C GLY A 178 1.44 14.63 -10.19
N ASN A 179 1.31 14.86 -11.49
CA ASN A 179 0.10 14.56 -12.30
C ASN A 179 -1.22 15.09 -11.70
N GLY A 180 -1.15 16.20 -10.96
CA GLY A 180 -2.31 16.78 -10.27
C GLY A 180 -2.64 16.16 -8.91
N TYR A 181 -2.00 15.05 -8.52
CA TYR A 181 -2.23 14.40 -7.24
C TYR A 181 -1.49 15.08 -6.09
N LYS A 182 -2.16 15.16 -4.96
CA LYS A 182 -1.65 15.79 -3.72
C LYS A 182 -2.10 14.99 -2.50
N ILE A 183 -1.31 15.10 -1.42
CA ILE A 183 -1.78 14.84 -0.07
C ILE A 183 -2.07 16.22 0.52
N HIS A 184 -3.32 16.48 0.90
CA HIS A 184 -3.77 17.82 1.30
C HIS A 184 -4.82 17.77 2.40
N GLY A 185 -5.16 18.92 2.98
CA GLY A 185 -6.22 19.04 3.96
C GLY A 185 -7.62 19.02 3.33
N THR A 186 -8.63 18.98 4.20
CA THR A 186 -10.03 19.01 3.76
C THR A 186 -10.87 19.85 4.70
N LYS A 187 -11.90 20.50 4.16
CA LYS A 187 -12.96 21.10 4.94
C LYS A 187 -14.05 20.08 5.35
N TRP A 188 -14.12 18.94 4.64
CA TRP A 188 -15.09 17.85 4.88
C TRP A 188 -14.46 16.76 5.76
N LYS A 189 -14.23 17.09 7.03
CA LYS A 189 -13.55 16.19 7.98
C LYS A 189 -14.38 14.97 8.33
N GLU A 190 -15.68 15.07 8.19
CA GLU A 190 -16.66 13.99 8.39
C GLU A 190 -16.57 12.89 7.33
N LEU A 191 -15.96 13.18 6.17
CA LEU A 191 -15.76 12.22 5.10
C LEU A 191 -14.42 11.46 5.20
N LEU A 192 -13.55 11.82 6.15
CA LEU A 192 -12.33 11.06 6.38
C LEU A 192 -12.67 9.63 6.78
N GLY A 193 -11.94 8.67 6.23
CA GLY A 193 -12.23 7.24 6.36
C GLY A 193 -13.09 6.69 5.23
N THR A 194 -13.41 7.50 4.22
CA THR A 194 -14.23 7.08 3.07
C THR A 194 -13.55 7.38 1.74
N HIS A 195 -14.04 6.74 0.68
CA HIS A 195 -13.65 7.00 -0.72
C HIS A 195 -14.51 8.14 -1.26
N TYR A 196 -14.03 9.38 -1.21
CA TYR A 196 -14.81 10.54 -1.63
C TYR A 196 -14.07 11.55 -2.50
N THR A 197 -12.75 11.43 -2.60
CA THR A 197 -11.96 12.38 -3.37
C THR A 197 -11.96 12.04 -4.87
N HIS A 198 -11.45 12.95 -5.67
CA HIS A 198 -11.23 12.74 -7.10
C HIS A 198 -9.81 12.19 -7.40
N GLY A 199 -9.24 11.43 -6.44
CA GLY A 199 -7.94 10.76 -6.56
C GLY A 199 -6.85 11.30 -5.62
N CYS A 200 -6.98 12.51 -5.09
CA CYS A 200 -6.07 13.02 -4.05
C CYS A 200 -6.28 12.29 -2.71
N ILE A 201 -5.29 12.43 -1.83
CA ILE A 201 -5.37 11.91 -0.46
C ILE A 201 -5.70 13.08 0.47
N ALA A 202 -6.90 13.06 1.06
CA ALA A 202 -7.35 14.06 2.01
C ALA A 202 -6.99 13.65 3.44
N VAL A 203 -6.42 14.57 4.22
CA VAL A 203 -5.91 14.31 5.58
C VAL A 203 -6.45 15.36 6.55
N GLY A 204 -6.67 14.96 7.81
CA GLY A 204 -7.05 15.88 8.88
C GLY A 204 -5.96 16.92 9.19
N ASP A 205 -6.36 18.11 9.68
CA ASP A 205 -5.46 19.25 9.83
C ASP A 205 -4.23 18.95 10.68
N ARG A 206 -4.38 18.26 11.82
CA ARG A 206 -3.30 17.94 12.75
C ARG A 206 -2.27 17.00 12.13
N ASP A 207 -2.77 15.94 11.48
CA ASP A 207 -1.92 14.92 10.89
C ASP A 207 -1.23 15.46 9.64
N LEU A 208 -1.93 16.29 8.87
CA LEU A 208 -1.35 16.97 7.73
C LEU A 208 -0.22 17.95 8.14
N GLU A 209 -0.41 18.69 9.22
CA GLU A 209 0.63 19.58 9.75
C GLU A 209 1.87 18.80 10.16
N TYR A 210 1.67 17.66 10.85
CA TYR A 210 2.77 16.76 11.22
C TYR A 210 3.50 16.22 9.98
N LEU A 211 2.77 15.75 8.97
CA LEU A 211 3.35 15.33 7.70
C LEU A 211 4.13 16.47 7.03
N TYR A 212 3.53 17.66 6.96
CA TYR A 212 4.17 18.82 6.34
C TYR A 212 5.46 19.21 7.04
N GLN A 213 5.55 19.10 8.36
CA GLN A 213 6.76 19.46 9.11
C GLN A 213 7.88 18.43 8.93
N ASN A 214 7.56 17.15 8.90
CA ASN A 214 8.53 16.07 8.95
C ASN A 214 8.91 15.50 7.58
N VAL A 215 8.01 15.51 6.60
CA VAL A 215 8.24 14.98 5.26
C VAL A 215 9.05 15.96 4.43
N LYS A 216 10.03 15.48 3.67
CA LYS A 216 10.90 16.26 2.78
C LYS A 216 10.52 16.03 1.32
N ILE A 217 10.91 16.96 0.46
CA ILE A 217 10.92 16.72 -0.99
C ILE A 217 11.86 15.54 -1.27
N GLY A 218 11.43 14.62 -2.11
CA GLY A 218 12.13 13.35 -2.36
C GLY A 218 11.62 12.17 -1.53
N THR A 219 10.83 12.40 -0.46
CA THR A 219 10.23 11.33 0.35
C THR A 219 9.35 10.43 -0.53
N LYS A 220 9.50 9.12 -0.39
CA LYS A 220 8.71 8.12 -1.11
C LYS A 220 7.30 7.99 -0.54
N VAL A 221 6.34 7.76 -1.43
CA VAL A 221 4.93 7.55 -1.10
C VAL A 221 4.47 6.28 -1.82
N TYR A 222 4.11 5.27 -1.08
CA TYR A 222 3.59 4.00 -1.58
C TYR A 222 2.08 3.97 -1.38
N ILE A 223 1.32 3.74 -2.45
CA ILE A 223 -0.15 3.71 -2.45
C ILE A 223 -0.60 2.36 -3.00
N TYR A 224 -1.44 1.63 -2.26
CA TYR A 224 -1.98 0.32 -2.63
C TYR A 224 -3.44 0.16 -2.20
#